data_477d9a6920cfbd52c2b703c93af1ff23
#
_entry.id   477d9a6920cfbd52c2b703c93af1ff23
#
_cell.length_a   1.000
_cell.length_b   1.000
_cell.length_c   1.000
_cell.angle_alpha   90.00
_cell.angle_beta   90.00
_cell.angle_gamma   90.00
#
_symmetry.space_group_name_H-M   'P 1'
#
loop_
_entity.id
_entity.type
_entity.pdbx_description
1 polymer ?
#
loop_
_entity_poly.entity_id
_entity_poly.type
_entity_poly.pdbx_seq_one_letter_code
_entity_poly.pdbx_strand_id
1 'polypeptide(L)'
;MTAGLLDTSVVVDWHDPAVVAALPDQMAISAITAAELAAGPHLAATPLEAAKRQARLQEVESMLEPIPFDTTAARSYGLVVAAIIGEGRRPRSRFADLLIAATAHANRLDLYTRNAGEFSGLAELVRVIAI
;
A
#
# COMPACT_ATOMS: atom_id res chain seq x y z
N MET A 1 -21.12 -0.89 2.27
CA MET A 1 -19.94 -0.40 3.00
C MET A 1 -18.67 -0.83 2.26
N THR A 2 -17.77 0.11 1.96
CA THR A 2 -16.54 -0.18 1.25
C THR A 2 -15.41 -0.53 2.20
N ALA A 3 -14.54 -1.46 1.80
CA ALA A 3 -13.35 -1.82 2.53
C ALA A 3 -12.16 -1.84 1.56
N GLY A 4 -11.02 -1.34 1.98
CA GLY A 4 -9.86 -1.31 1.10
C GLY A 4 -8.53 -1.23 1.82
N LEU A 5 -7.52 -1.77 1.16
CA LEU A 5 -6.13 -1.63 1.57
C LEU A 5 -5.57 -0.34 0.98
N LEU A 6 -4.98 0.48 1.82
CA LEU A 6 -4.38 1.73 1.38
C LEU A 6 -2.91 1.49 1.02
N ASP A 7 -2.54 1.83 -0.22
CA ASP A 7 -1.13 1.92 -0.61
C ASP A 7 -0.46 3.05 0.19
N THR A 8 0.83 2.96 0.38
CA THR A 8 1.61 3.98 1.09
C THR A 8 1.40 5.37 0.50
N SER A 9 1.26 5.47 -0.83
CA SER A 9 0.99 6.75 -1.52
C SER A 9 -0.27 7.44 -1.03
N VAL A 10 -1.27 6.69 -0.60
CA VAL A 10 -2.53 7.25 -0.05
C VAL A 10 -2.34 7.69 1.38
N VAL A 11 -1.67 6.88 2.19
CA VAL A 11 -1.46 7.16 3.62
C VAL A 11 -0.66 8.45 3.83
N VAL A 12 0.38 8.67 3.03
CA VAL A 12 1.21 9.87 3.18
C VAL A 12 0.45 11.16 2.85
N ASP A 13 -0.67 11.07 2.13
CA ASP A 13 -1.48 12.21 1.71
C ASP A 13 -2.92 12.16 2.26
N TRP A 14 -3.19 11.34 3.27
CA TRP A 14 -4.56 11.10 3.71
C TRP A 14 -5.25 12.28 4.43
N HIS A 15 -4.54 13.39 4.61
CA HIS A 15 -5.15 14.65 5.06
C HIS A 15 -5.50 15.58 3.89
N ASP A 16 -5.08 15.26 2.67
CA ASP A 16 -5.49 15.99 1.47
C ASP A 16 -7.00 15.79 1.29
N PRO A 17 -7.81 16.88 1.18
CA PRO A 17 -9.25 16.75 1.03
C PRO A 17 -9.69 15.86 -0.13
N ALA A 18 -8.96 15.87 -1.24
CA ALA A 18 -9.27 15.02 -2.39
C ALA A 18 -9.07 13.53 -2.07
N VAL A 19 -8.07 13.21 -1.25
CA VAL A 19 -7.83 11.83 -0.80
C VAL A 19 -8.88 11.43 0.22
N VAL A 20 -9.17 12.28 1.19
CA VAL A 20 -10.19 12.00 2.22
C VAL A 20 -11.53 11.65 1.57
N ALA A 21 -11.93 12.39 0.54
CA ALA A 21 -13.21 12.17 -0.16
C ALA A 21 -13.28 10.81 -0.86
N ALA A 22 -12.14 10.20 -1.18
CA ALA A 22 -12.07 8.96 -1.93
C ALA A 22 -11.75 7.72 -1.07
N LEU A 23 -11.51 7.90 0.24
CA LEU A 23 -11.15 6.79 1.13
C LEU A 23 -12.32 5.80 1.29
N PRO A 24 -12.01 4.50 1.46
CA PRO A 24 -13.06 3.52 1.78
C PRO A 24 -13.59 3.72 3.20
N ASP A 25 -14.78 3.20 3.46
CA ASP A 25 -15.38 3.26 4.81
C ASP A 25 -14.53 2.53 5.85
N GLN A 26 -13.99 1.37 5.46
CA GLN A 26 -13.09 0.59 6.29
C GLN A 26 -11.70 0.58 5.66
N MET A 27 -10.74 1.16 6.36
CA MET A 27 -9.37 1.28 5.89
C MET A 27 -8.50 0.19 6.51
N ALA A 28 -7.57 -0.34 5.73
CA ALA A 28 -6.54 -1.25 6.19
C ALA A 28 -5.20 -0.83 5.58
N ILE A 29 -4.10 -1.19 6.23
CA ILE A 29 -2.75 -1.06 5.67
C ILE A 29 -2.03 -2.40 5.78
N SER A 30 -1.05 -2.60 4.91
CA SER A 30 -0.17 -3.77 4.98
C SER A 30 0.98 -3.54 5.95
N ALA A 31 1.59 -4.64 6.42
CA ALA A 31 2.85 -4.57 7.16
C ALA A 31 3.96 -3.91 6.34
N ILE A 32 3.89 -4.00 5.01
CA ILE A 32 4.86 -3.35 4.11
C ILE A 32 4.73 -1.82 4.20
N THR A 33 3.50 -1.31 4.14
CA THR A 33 3.25 0.12 4.33
C THR A 33 3.72 0.57 5.71
N ALA A 34 3.44 -0.20 6.75
CA ALA A 34 3.91 0.11 8.10
C ALA A 34 5.44 0.21 8.15
N ALA A 35 6.15 -0.70 7.47
CA ALA A 35 7.60 -0.68 7.38
C ALA A 35 8.11 0.57 6.66
N GLU A 36 7.48 0.93 5.54
CA GLU A 36 7.83 2.14 4.80
C GLU A 36 7.62 3.41 5.64
N LEU A 37 6.51 3.47 6.38
CA LEU A 37 6.24 4.60 7.27
C LEU A 37 7.27 4.67 8.41
N ALA A 38 7.67 3.53 8.97
CA ALA A 38 8.68 3.46 10.03
C ALA A 38 10.06 3.91 9.54
N ALA A 39 10.40 3.61 8.29
CA ALA A 39 11.65 4.04 7.68
C ALA A 39 11.66 5.53 7.33
N GLY A 40 10.49 6.10 7.05
CA GLY A 40 10.35 7.45 6.52
C GLY A 40 11.08 8.55 7.29
N PRO A 41 10.96 8.64 8.64
CA PRO A 41 11.67 9.68 9.40
C PRO A 41 13.19 9.63 9.23
N HIS A 42 13.75 8.43 9.12
CA HIS A 42 15.20 8.23 8.96
C HIS A 42 15.71 8.55 7.57
N LEU A 43 14.83 8.58 6.58
CA LEU A 43 15.14 8.88 5.18
C LEU A 43 14.88 10.35 4.82
N ALA A 44 14.37 11.14 5.76
CA ALA A 44 14.03 12.52 5.52
C ALA A 44 15.28 13.39 5.35
N ALA A 45 15.22 14.36 4.43
CA ALA A 45 16.33 15.24 4.13
C ALA A 45 16.54 16.33 5.19
N THR A 46 15.50 16.66 5.96
CA THR A 46 15.55 17.74 6.97
C THR A 46 14.91 17.29 8.28
N PRO A 47 15.30 17.91 9.42
CA PRO A 47 14.66 17.63 10.71
C PRO A 47 13.15 17.92 10.69
N LEU A 48 12.72 18.96 9.99
CA LEU A 48 11.29 19.29 9.88
C LEU A 48 10.52 18.17 9.17
N GLU A 49 11.05 17.68 8.06
CA GLU A 49 10.42 16.59 7.32
C GLU A 49 10.41 15.30 8.15
N ALA A 50 11.51 15.02 8.88
CA ALA A 50 11.58 13.86 9.77
C ALA A 50 10.48 13.93 10.85
N ALA A 51 10.27 15.11 11.43
CA ALA A 51 9.23 15.31 12.45
C ALA A 51 7.82 15.08 11.88
N LYS A 52 7.56 15.56 10.66
CA LYS A 52 6.27 15.33 9.99
C LYS A 52 6.01 13.86 9.72
N ARG A 53 7.03 13.14 9.27
CA ARG A 53 6.91 11.70 9.00
C ARG A 53 6.72 10.90 10.28
N GLN A 54 7.39 11.31 11.36
CA GLN A 54 7.20 10.69 12.67
C GLN A 54 5.79 10.90 13.20
N ALA A 55 5.24 12.09 13.06
CA ALA A 55 3.86 12.38 13.45
C ALA A 55 2.87 11.53 12.65
N ARG A 56 3.11 11.37 11.35
CA ARG A 56 2.29 10.52 10.49
C ARG A 56 2.32 9.07 10.94
N LEU A 57 3.51 8.55 11.21
CA LEU A 57 3.68 7.18 11.70
C LEU A 57 2.89 6.94 12.98
N GLN A 58 3.00 7.86 13.94
CA GLN A 58 2.28 7.74 15.21
C GLN A 58 0.77 7.80 15.03
N GLU A 59 0.28 8.66 14.15
CA GLU A 59 -1.14 8.74 13.83
C GLU A 59 -1.67 7.43 13.25
N VAL A 60 -0.96 6.87 12.28
CA VAL A 60 -1.35 5.62 11.64
C VAL A 60 -1.37 4.48 12.66
N GLU A 61 -0.32 4.37 13.48
CA GLU A 61 -0.23 3.34 14.52
C GLU A 61 -1.37 3.43 15.54
N SER A 62 -1.87 4.64 15.79
CA SER A 62 -2.99 4.84 16.72
C SER A 62 -4.34 4.42 16.13
N MET A 63 -4.44 4.31 14.81
CA MET A 63 -5.72 4.09 14.12
C MET A 63 -5.83 2.71 13.47
N LEU A 64 -4.73 2.16 12.99
CA LEU A 64 -4.76 0.95 12.15
C LEU A 64 -3.74 -0.09 12.62
N GLU A 65 -4.21 -1.32 12.74
CA GLU A 65 -3.34 -2.49 12.95
C GLU A 65 -2.92 -3.02 11.59
N PRO A 66 -1.62 -3.08 11.27
CA PRO A 66 -1.18 -3.55 9.95
C PRO A 66 -1.53 -5.03 9.73
N ILE A 67 -1.97 -5.34 8.52
CA ILE A 67 -2.18 -6.73 8.11
C ILE A 67 -0.82 -7.38 7.88
N PRO A 68 -0.53 -8.51 8.55
CA PRO A 68 0.77 -9.16 8.40
C PRO A 68 0.96 -9.76 7.02
N PHE A 69 2.21 -9.85 6.59
CA PHE A 69 2.58 -10.59 5.38
C PHE A 69 2.79 -12.06 5.76
N ASP A 70 1.72 -12.81 5.80
CA ASP A 70 1.69 -14.20 6.23
C ASP A 70 1.92 -15.18 5.05
N THR A 71 1.75 -16.47 5.32
CA THR A 71 1.94 -17.51 4.29
C THR A 71 0.97 -17.35 3.12
N THR A 72 -0.27 -16.93 3.39
CA THR A 72 -1.26 -16.68 2.34
C THR A 72 -0.82 -15.52 1.46
N ALA A 73 -0.34 -14.44 2.04
CA ALA A 73 0.22 -13.31 1.29
C ALA A 73 1.44 -13.72 0.48
N ALA A 74 2.30 -14.59 1.03
CA ALA A 74 3.46 -15.11 0.32
C ALA A 74 3.05 -15.91 -0.93
N ARG A 75 2.02 -16.73 -0.85
CA ARG A 75 1.47 -17.45 -2.02
C ARG A 75 0.88 -16.48 -3.04
N SER A 76 0.14 -15.48 -2.57
CA SER A 76 -0.40 -14.43 -3.45
C SER A 76 0.72 -13.70 -4.18
N TYR A 77 1.85 -13.47 -3.54
CA TYR A 77 3.01 -12.83 -4.18
C TYR A 77 3.48 -13.63 -5.41
N GLY A 78 3.50 -14.96 -5.32
CA GLY A 78 3.82 -15.80 -6.48
C GLY A 78 2.89 -15.55 -7.67
N LEU A 79 1.58 -15.42 -7.43
CA LEU A 79 0.59 -15.10 -8.46
C LEU A 79 0.80 -13.69 -9.03
N VAL A 80 1.10 -12.73 -8.17
CA VAL A 80 1.39 -11.35 -8.58
C VAL A 80 2.61 -11.29 -9.49
N VAL A 81 3.70 -11.98 -9.11
CA VAL A 81 4.92 -12.03 -9.92
C VAL A 81 4.65 -12.67 -11.28
N ALA A 82 3.89 -13.76 -11.31
CA ALA A 82 3.54 -14.42 -12.56
C ALA A 82 2.77 -13.47 -13.51
N ALA A 83 1.83 -12.69 -12.97
CA ALA A 83 1.08 -11.72 -13.76
C ALA A 83 1.98 -10.59 -14.30
N ILE A 84 2.92 -10.10 -13.51
CA ILE A 84 3.86 -9.04 -13.91
C ILE A 84 4.81 -9.54 -15.02
N ILE A 85 5.32 -10.75 -14.88
CA ILE A 85 6.19 -11.37 -15.90
C ILE A 85 5.41 -11.57 -17.19
N GLY A 86 4.13 -11.99 -17.08
CA GLY A 86 3.26 -12.16 -18.24
C GLY A 86 3.04 -10.87 -19.03
N GLU A 87 3.13 -9.71 -18.35
CA GLU A 87 3.06 -8.39 -18.97
C GLU A 87 4.42 -7.88 -19.47
N GLY A 88 5.48 -8.70 -19.41
CA GLY A 88 6.83 -8.32 -19.81
C GLY A 88 7.52 -7.35 -18.86
N ARG A 89 7.05 -7.25 -17.62
CA ARG A 89 7.58 -6.32 -16.61
C ARG A 89 8.54 -7.01 -15.67
N ARG A 90 9.32 -6.20 -14.93
CA ARG A 90 10.33 -6.70 -14.00
C ARG A 90 9.85 -6.52 -12.55
N PRO A 91 9.69 -7.64 -11.79
CA PRO A 91 9.23 -7.54 -10.40
C PRO A 91 10.12 -6.72 -9.48
N ARG A 92 11.44 -6.75 -9.68
CA ARG A 92 12.41 -6.10 -8.77
C ARG A 92 12.26 -4.59 -8.66
N SER A 93 11.85 -3.91 -9.74
CA SER A 93 11.71 -2.45 -9.74
C SER A 93 10.53 -1.97 -8.89
N ARG A 94 9.66 -2.87 -8.43
CA ARG A 94 8.42 -2.56 -7.72
C ARG A 94 8.19 -3.50 -6.55
N PHE A 95 9.25 -3.95 -5.94
CA PHE A 95 9.15 -5.03 -4.95
C PHE A 95 8.14 -4.71 -3.84
N ALA A 96 8.25 -3.53 -3.23
CA ALA A 96 7.33 -3.14 -2.16
C ALA A 96 5.87 -3.07 -2.65
N ASP A 97 5.63 -2.47 -3.82
CA ASP A 97 4.29 -2.37 -4.40
C ASP A 97 3.67 -3.75 -4.64
N LEU A 98 4.47 -4.70 -5.12
CA LEU A 98 3.99 -6.06 -5.38
C LEU A 98 3.67 -6.80 -4.08
N LEU A 99 4.42 -6.56 -3.00
CA LEU A 99 4.10 -7.12 -1.69
C LEU A 99 2.79 -6.54 -1.14
N ILE A 100 2.54 -5.25 -1.36
CA ILE A 100 1.28 -4.61 -0.99
C ILE A 100 0.12 -5.22 -1.79
N ALA A 101 0.28 -5.37 -3.10
CA ALA A 101 -0.73 -6.00 -3.95
C ALA A 101 -1.02 -7.44 -3.52
N ALA A 102 0.01 -8.20 -3.15
CA ALA A 102 -0.14 -9.56 -2.65
C ALA A 102 -0.95 -9.60 -1.36
N THR A 103 -0.72 -8.63 -0.47
CA THR A 103 -1.49 -8.50 0.78
C THR A 103 -2.96 -8.22 0.48
N ALA A 104 -3.25 -7.33 -0.47
CA ALA A 104 -4.62 -7.03 -0.89
C ALA A 104 -5.30 -8.28 -1.45
N HIS A 105 -4.64 -9.01 -2.34
CA HIS A 105 -5.17 -10.23 -2.93
C HIS A 105 -5.45 -11.29 -1.87
N ALA A 106 -4.51 -11.53 -0.97
CA ALA A 106 -4.65 -12.54 0.08
C ALA A 106 -5.82 -12.26 1.03
N ASN A 107 -6.16 -10.99 1.23
CA ASN A 107 -7.22 -10.56 2.14
C ASN A 107 -8.50 -10.14 1.41
N ARG A 108 -8.56 -10.30 0.09
CA ARG A 108 -9.71 -9.96 -0.74
C ARG A 108 -10.15 -8.52 -0.58
N LEU A 109 -9.17 -7.62 -0.57
CA LEU A 109 -9.40 -6.18 -0.45
C LEU A 109 -9.11 -5.49 -1.77
N ASP A 110 -9.87 -4.45 -2.07
CA ASP A 110 -9.52 -3.50 -3.11
C ASP A 110 -8.28 -2.73 -2.68
N LEU A 111 -7.45 -2.32 -3.64
CA LEU A 111 -6.24 -1.57 -3.38
C LEU A 111 -6.44 -0.11 -3.82
N TYR A 112 -6.38 0.79 -2.87
CA TYR A 112 -6.48 2.24 -3.12
C TYR A 112 -5.08 2.83 -3.26
N THR A 113 -4.82 3.52 -4.36
CA THR A 113 -3.49 4.06 -4.64
C THR A 113 -3.56 5.38 -5.41
N ARG A 114 -2.55 6.22 -5.25
CA ARG A 114 -2.34 7.42 -6.07
C ARG A 114 -1.45 7.13 -7.28
N ASN A 115 -0.93 5.91 -7.40
CA ASN A 115 0.00 5.49 -8.43
C ASN A 115 -0.52 4.23 -9.14
N ALA A 116 -1.74 4.29 -9.70
CA ALA A 116 -2.39 3.13 -10.29
C ALA A 116 -1.55 2.45 -11.39
N GLY A 117 -0.75 3.23 -12.13
CA GLY A 117 0.14 2.69 -13.15
C GLY A 117 1.18 1.71 -12.62
N GLU A 118 1.58 1.84 -11.36
CA GLU A 118 2.52 0.91 -10.72
C GLU A 118 1.94 -0.50 -10.53
N PHE A 119 0.61 -0.61 -10.58
CA PHE A 119 -0.11 -1.87 -10.39
C PHE A 119 -0.74 -2.40 -11.68
N SER A 120 -0.37 -1.86 -12.85
CA SER A 120 -0.91 -2.34 -14.11
C SER A 120 -0.50 -3.80 -14.36
N GLY A 121 -1.40 -4.57 -14.96
CA GLY A 121 -1.21 -6.00 -15.18
C GLY A 121 -1.79 -6.88 -14.08
N LEU A 122 -2.33 -6.30 -13.00
CA LEU A 122 -2.83 -7.04 -11.85
C LEU A 122 -4.37 -7.07 -11.76
N ALA A 123 -5.08 -6.57 -12.78
CA ALA A 123 -6.53 -6.39 -12.72
C ALA A 123 -7.32 -7.68 -12.41
N GLU A 124 -6.82 -8.84 -12.80
CA GLU A 124 -7.47 -10.13 -12.52
C GLU A 124 -7.28 -10.60 -11.09
N LEU A 125 -6.29 -10.07 -10.39
CA LEU A 125 -5.96 -10.47 -9.02
C LEU A 125 -6.45 -9.47 -7.99
N VAL A 126 -6.33 -8.17 -8.29
CA VAL A 126 -6.63 -7.09 -7.37
C VAL A 126 -7.38 -5.99 -8.10
N ARG A 127 -8.49 -5.55 -7.53
CA ARG A 127 -9.18 -4.36 -8.02
C ARG A 127 -8.43 -3.14 -7.52
N VAL A 128 -7.84 -2.39 -8.43
CA VAL A 128 -7.08 -1.18 -8.12
C VAL A 128 -7.99 0.03 -8.29
N ILE A 129 -8.09 0.84 -7.23
CA ILE A 129 -8.90 2.05 -7.22
C ILE A 129 -7.95 3.24 -7.17
N ALA A 130 -7.92 4.01 -8.26
CA ALA A 130 -7.10 5.21 -8.35
C ALA A 130 -7.75 6.37 -7.61
N ILE A 131 -6.93 7.07 -6.83
CA ILE A 131 -7.37 8.28 -6.11
C ILE A 131 -6.72 9.50 -6.74
#